data_a3d037a034935e0b4edc5b20cf8acaa9
#
_entry.id   a3d037a034935e0b4edc5b20cf8acaa9
#
_cell.length_a   1.000
_cell.length_b   1.000
_cell.length_c   1.000
_cell.angle_alpha   90.00
_cell.angle_beta   90.00
_cell.angle_gamma   90.00
#
_symmetry.space_group_name_H-M   'P 1'
#
loop_
_entity.id
_entity.type
_entity.pdbx_description
1 polymer ?
#
loop_
_entity_poly.entity_id
_entity_poly.type
_entity_poly.pdbx_seq_one_letter_code
_entity_poly.pdbx_strand_id
1 'polypeptide(L)'
;MKAGSLANVILSNNISITISIDEFLHRILDFCQQNYESSTEKVGNYIDQWDYLLDMILCYQRIYPEKIEDLIFKSKVYKYFDSDQTVKPRNEKYFFDGKKARQLDAFYVNTKKYELGYKAEDTNWLKTSSGEIYYTNLIEKLIAIIVNKIALLDPCQMGIEMEANRAGWNDACNGLPSLFGSGMSENFEVARTCHFVKDVLTKYSNHTITVPEELFELYAKVNDSIATCSSGFELWDALATARETYRDKTCYSISGQTVAMDIPDFIHSLDVYINLLSDGVIKAMQLGDGLCPTYFRYVATDYEIIKENPNGYPNIKVNAFQPQKVVDFLEGPAKQIRNCTNPSEASHILDQVKASELYDKKLKMYKTSAPTITEGLEFGRIAVFTPGWQENESIFLHMEYKFLFSL
;
A
#
# COMPACT_ATOMS: atom_id res chain seq x y z
N MET A 1 24.22 -10.22 -1.17
CA MET A 1 24.30 -10.11 -2.65
C MET A 1 23.74 -11.38 -3.24
N LYS A 2 22.94 -11.31 -4.32
CA LYS A 2 22.42 -12.53 -4.97
C LYS A 2 23.51 -13.13 -5.88
N ALA A 3 23.58 -14.46 -5.98
CA ALA A 3 24.59 -15.15 -6.81
C ALA A 3 24.57 -14.68 -8.27
N GLY A 4 23.39 -14.51 -8.87
CA GLY A 4 23.27 -13.99 -10.24
C GLY A 4 23.74 -12.53 -10.40
N SER A 5 23.57 -11.68 -9.38
CA SER A 5 24.11 -10.31 -9.40
C SER A 5 25.64 -10.31 -9.39
N LEU A 6 26.26 -11.24 -8.66
CA LEU A 6 27.72 -11.37 -8.63
C LEU A 6 28.26 -11.86 -9.97
N ALA A 7 27.59 -12.83 -10.61
CA ALA A 7 27.94 -13.28 -11.96
C ALA A 7 27.83 -12.15 -12.97
N ASN A 8 26.79 -11.32 -12.91
CA ASN A 8 26.65 -10.16 -13.79
C ASN A 8 27.76 -9.12 -13.58
N VAL A 9 28.19 -8.86 -12.34
CA VAL A 9 29.33 -7.97 -12.06
C VAL A 9 30.61 -8.50 -12.69
N ILE A 10 30.86 -9.81 -12.59
CA ILE A 10 32.03 -10.45 -13.22
C ILE A 10 32.02 -10.26 -14.74
N LEU A 11 30.88 -10.55 -15.38
CA LEU A 11 30.69 -10.42 -16.83
C LEU A 11 30.78 -8.97 -17.30
N SER A 12 30.06 -8.07 -16.64
CA SER A 12 30.00 -6.66 -17.06
C SER A 12 31.30 -5.89 -16.91
N ASN A 13 32.15 -6.32 -15.98
CA ASN A 13 33.47 -5.69 -15.75
C ASN A 13 34.64 -6.48 -16.32
N ASN A 14 34.36 -7.51 -17.14
CA ASN A 14 35.38 -8.37 -17.75
C ASN A 14 36.37 -8.93 -16.71
N ILE A 15 35.90 -9.30 -15.54
CA ILE A 15 36.76 -9.86 -14.49
C ILE A 15 37.13 -11.28 -14.88
N SER A 16 38.45 -11.53 -15.00
CA SER A 16 38.96 -12.85 -15.33
C SER A 16 38.81 -13.80 -14.14
N ILE A 17 38.16 -14.94 -14.37
CA ILE A 17 38.03 -16.03 -13.42
C ILE A 17 38.56 -17.33 -14.06
N THR A 18 39.04 -18.26 -13.23
CA THR A 18 39.67 -19.51 -13.69
C THR A 18 38.70 -20.62 -14.04
N ILE A 19 37.43 -20.43 -13.78
CA ILE A 19 36.32 -21.38 -14.02
C ILE A 19 35.25 -20.72 -14.87
N SER A 20 34.34 -21.50 -15.47
CA SER A 20 33.21 -20.93 -16.19
C SER A 20 32.25 -20.22 -15.25
N ILE A 21 31.45 -19.28 -15.77
CA ILE A 21 30.38 -18.59 -14.98
C ILE A 21 29.38 -19.59 -14.44
N ASP A 22 29.00 -20.61 -15.19
CA ASP A 22 28.07 -21.65 -14.74
C ASP A 22 28.66 -22.45 -13.60
N GLU A 23 29.93 -22.86 -13.71
CA GLU A 23 30.62 -23.54 -12.62
C GLU A 23 30.76 -22.66 -11.37
N PHE A 24 31.08 -21.38 -11.57
CA PHE A 24 31.12 -20.40 -10.50
C PHE A 24 29.77 -20.27 -9.78
N LEU A 25 28.68 -20.16 -10.54
CA LEU A 25 27.32 -20.09 -9.98
C LEU A 25 26.95 -21.35 -9.20
N HIS A 26 27.25 -22.55 -9.75
CA HIS A 26 26.98 -23.81 -9.06
C HIS A 26 27.76 -23.88 -7.74
N ARG A 27 29.04 -23.58 -7.75
CA ARG A 27 29.86 -23.58 -6.53
C ARG A 27 29.36 -22.61 -5.48
N ILE A 28 28.93 -21.40 -5.87
CA ILE A 28 28.34 -20.42 -4.92
C ILE A 28 27.04 -20.95 -4.36
N LEU A 29 26.14 -21.48 -5.20
CA LEU A 29 24.85 -22.01 -4.77
C LEU A 29 25.00 -23.19 -3.81
N ASP A 30 26.03 -24.02 -3.94
CA ASP A 30 26.35 -25.10 -3.01
C ASP A 30 26.68 -24.60 -1.59
N PHE A 31 27.17 -23.36 -1.46
CA PHE A 31 27.42 -22.69 -0.17
C PHE A 31 26.24 -21.81 0.30
N CYS A 32 25.25 -21.61 -0.56
CA CYS A 32 24.08 -20.79 -0.24
C CYS A 32 22.99 -21.66 0.39
N GLN A 33 22.59 -21.32 1.58
CA GLN A 33 21.33 -21.78 2.12
C GLN A 33 20.23 -20.85 1.63
N GLN A 34 19.17 -21.42 1.06
CA GLN A 34 18.02 -20.63 0.68
C GLN A 34 17.39 -20.05 1.95
N ASN A 35 17.55 -18.75 2.15
CA ASN A 35 16.92 -18.05 3.25
C ASN A 35 15.66 -17.37 2.74
N TYR A 36 14.52 -17.74 3.29
CA TYR A 36 13.21 -17.15 2.99
C TYR A 36 12.88 -15.95 3.88
N GLU A 37 13.79 -15.55 4.78
CA GLU A 37 13.65 -14.29 5.51
C GLU A 37 13.75 -13.14 4.51
N SER A 38 12.61 -12.56 4.20
CA SER A 38 12.52 -11.53 3.17
C SER A 38 13.05 -10.18 3.64
N SER A 39 12.99 -9.88 4.92
CA SER A 39 13.56 -8.70 5.54
C SER A 39 13.45 -8.78 7.06
N THR A 40 14.29 -8.04 7.75
CA THR A 40 14.17 -7.79 9.20
C THR A 40 13.01 -6.85 9.53
N GLU A 41 12.39 -6.24 8.53
CA GLU A 41 11.22 -5.39 8.70
C GLU A 41 9.94 -6.23 8.71
N LYS A 42 9.52 -6.60 9.90
CA LYS A 42 8.32 -7.42 10.16
C LYS A 42 6.99 -6.68 9.99
N VAL A 43 6.97 -5.48 9.48
CA VAL A 43 5.87 -4.53 9.62
C VAL A 43 5.17 -4.18 8.31
N GLY A 44 5.23 -5.04 7.32
CA GLY A 44 4.55 -4.86 6.04
C GLY A 44 5.42 -4.21 4.95
N ASN A 45 4.88 -4.16 3.77
CA ASN A 45 5.57 -3.72 2.57
C ASN A 45 5.27 -2.25 2.27
N TYR A 46 6.24 -1.53 1.72
CA TYR A 46 6.03 -0.19 1.17
C TYR A 46 5.21 -0.27 -0.12
N ILE A 47 4.51 0.83 -0.44
CA ILE A 47 3.70 0.95 -1.67
C ILE A 47 4.52 0.66 -2.93
N ASP A 48 5.79 1.02 -2.95
CA ASP A 48 6.70 0.76 -4.06
C ASP A 48 6.81 -0.72 -4.44
N GLN A 49 6.69 -1.60 -3.47
CA GLN A 49 6.72 -3.04 -3.73
C GLN A 49 5.51 -3.52 -4.52
N TRP A 50 4.39 -2.81 -4.42
CA TRP A 50 3.20 -3.10 -5.23
C TRP A 50 3.36 -2.63 -6.66
N ASP A 51 3.90 -1.42 -6.84
CA ASP A 51 4.26 -0.89 -8.16
C ASP A 51 5.11 -1.89 -8.92
N TYR A 52 6.21 -2.30 -8.28
CA TYR A 52 7.15 -3.21 -8.90
C TYR A 52 6.58 -4.61 -9.08
N LEU A 53 5.70 -5.08 -8.18
CA LEU A 53 5.06 -6.38 -8.33
C LEU A 53 4.16 -6.40 -9.57
N LEU A 54 3.28 -5.42 -9.73
CA LEU A 54 2.41 -5.33 -10.90
C LEU A 54 3.21 -5.11 -12.19
N ASP A 55 4.24 -4.25 -12.16
CA ASP A 55 5.12 -4.03 -13.30
C ASP A 55 5.89 -5.31 -13.68
N MET A 56 6.32 -6.13 -12.71
CA MET A 56 6.93 -7.44 -12.98
C MET A 56 5.94 -8.41 -13.63
N ILE A 57 4.69 -8.45 -13.18
CA ILE A 57 3.63 -9.28 -13.77
C ILE A 57 3.38 -8.83 -15.22
N LEU A 58 3.27 -7.52 -15.46
CA LEU A 58 3.07 -6.97 -16.80
C LEU A 58 4.27 -7.22 -17.72
N CYS A 59 5.49 -7.11 -17.21
CA CYS A 59 6.69 -7.49 -17.97
C CYS A 59 6.71 -8.98 -18.29
N TYR A 60 6.37 -9.84 -17.33
CA TYR A 60 6.26 -11.27 -17.57
C TYR A 60 5.21 -11.59 -18.64
N GLN A 61 4.05 -10.95 -18.58
CA GLN A 61 3.00 -11.09 -19.57
C GLN A 61 3.43 -10.67 -20.99
N ARG A 62 4.25 -9.62 -21.11
CA ARG A 62 4.79 -9.18 -22.40
C ARG A 62 5.79 -10.16 -23.00
N ILE A 63 6.60 -10.80 -22.16
CA ILE A 63 7.67 -11.72 -22.58
C ILE A 63 7.11 -13.13 -22.81
N TYR A 64 6.18 -13.58 -21.96
CA TYR A 64 5.61 -14.93 -21.95
C TYR A 64 4.08 -14.89 -21.92
N PRO A 65 3.43 -14.34 -22.96
CA PRO A 65 1.96 -14.16 -22.98
C PRO A 65 1.20 -15.48 -22.86
N GLU A 66 1.80 -16.60 -23.32
CA GLU A 66 1.22 -17.94 -23.22
C GLU A 66 1.28 -18.57 -21.82
N LYS A 67 2.11 -18.00 -20.91
CA LYS A 67 2.31 -18.54 -19.55
C LYS A 67 1.58 -17.74 -18.47
N ILE A 68 0.99 -16.61 -18.83
CA ILE A 68 0.35 -15.71 -17.85
C ILE A 68 -0.84 -16.37 -17.15
N GLU A 69 -1.60 -17.19 -17.87
CA GLU A 69 -2.72 -17.95 -17.32
C GLU A 69 -2.26 -18.92 -16.22
N ASP A 70 -1.18 -19.67 -16.48
CA ASP A 70 -0.61 -20.61 -15.52
C ASP A 70 -0.07 -19.88 -14.28
N LEU A 71 0.62 -18.75 -14.47
CA LEU A 71 1.13 -17.93 -13.38
C LEU A 71 0.00 -17.45 -12.46
N ILE A 72 -1.09 -16.96 -13.04
CA ILE A 72 -2.16 -16.29 -12.29
C ILE A 72 -3.08 -17.30 -11.60
N PHE A 73 -3.50 -18.37 -12.29
CA PHE A 73 -4.56 -19.26 -11.82
C PHE A 73 -4.08 -20.62 -11.31
N LYS A 74 -3.00 -21.19 -11.90
CA LYS A 74 -2.65 -22.60 -11.64
C LYS A 74 -1.56 -22.75 -10.59
N SER A 75 -0.63 -21.80 -10.49
CA SER A 75 0.52 -21.89 -9.57
C SER A 75 0.10 -21.64 -8.13
N LYS A 76 -0.15 -22.68 -7.35
CA LYS A 76 -0.49 -22.60 -5.91
C LYS A 76 0.79 -22.61 -5.05
N VAL A 77 1.64 -21.62 -5.21
CA VAL A 77 2.93 -21.50 -4.50
C VAL A 77 2.99 -20.30 -3.55
N TYR A 78 1.98 -19.43 -3.61
CA TYR A 78 1.95 -18.22 -2.83
C TYR A 78 1.43 -18.48 -1.43
N LYS A 79 1.91 -17.69 -0.47
CA LYS A 79 1.56 -17.76 0.95
C LYS A 79 1.29 -16.37 1.49
N TYR A 80 0.67 -16.28 2.65
CA TYR A 80 0.53 -15.04 3.39
C TYR A 80 1.51 -15.03 4.56
N PHE A 81 2.24 -13.92 4.71
CA PHE A 81 3.12 -13.72 5.85
C PHE A 81 2.27 -13.51 7.11
N ASP A 82 2.64 -14.22 8.18
CA ASP A 82 2.05 -14.05 9.49
C ASP A 82 2.97 -13.19 10.37
N SER A 83 2.52 -11.98 10.71
CA SER A 83 3.27 -11.04 11.54
C SER A 83 2.88 -11.20 13.01
N ASP A 84 3.85 -11.04 13.91
CA ASP A 84 3.61 -10.89 15.34
C ASP A 84 3.03 -9.51 15.72
N GLN A 85 3.04 -8.56 14.79
CA GLN A 85 2.46 -7.24 15.01
C GLN A 85 0.99 -7.22 14.60
N THR A 86 0.15 -6.81 15.53
CA THR A 86 -1.29 -6.70 15.34
C THR A 86 -1.71 -5.24 15.42
N VAL A 87 -2.45 -4.77 14.41
CA VAL A 87 -3.00 -3.41 14.37
C VAL A 87 -4.19 -3.32 15.33
N LYS A 88 -4.19 -2.30 16.19
CA LYS A 88 -5.27 -2.04 17.13
C LYS A 88 -6.53 -1.53 16.43
N PRO A 89 -7.71 -1.82 16.94
CA PRO A 89 -8.95 -1.18 16.48
C PRO A 89 -8.95 0.32 16.81
N ARG A 90 -9.82 1.08 16.14
CA ARG A 90 -9.89 2.55 16.27
C ARG A 90 -10.10 3.02 17.71
N ASN A 91 -10.96 2.36 18.47
CA ASN A 91 -11.24 2.68 19.88
C ASN A 91 -10.04 2.49 20.84
N GLU A 92 -8.97 1.84 20.39
CA GLU A 92 -7.74 1.62 21.18
C GLU A 92 -6.54 2.45 20.68
N LYS A 93 -6.61 3.01 19.47
CA LYS A 93 -5.52 3.78 18.86
C LYS A 93 -5.84 5.25 18.59
N TYR A 94 -7.10 5.69 18.77
CA TYR A 94 -7.49 7.09 18.63
C TYR A 94 -7.55 7.76 19.99
N PHE A 95 -6.82 8.86 20.13
CA PHE A 95 -6.64 9.57 21.39
C PHE A 95 -6.80 11.08 21.19
N PHE A 96 -7.16 11.79 22.28
CA PHE A 96 -7.01 13.23 22.38
C PHE A 96 -5.78 13.56 23.23
N ASP A 97 -4.76 14.19 22.64
CA ASP A 97 -3.47 14.47 23.29
C ASP A 97 -3.47 15.76 24.13
N GLY A 98 -4.65 16.30 24.45
CA GLY A 98 -4.83 17.58 25.14
C GLY A 98 -4.85 18.79 24.21
N LYS A 99 -4.56 18.61 22.92
CA LYS A 99 -4.59 19.64 21.87
C LYS A 99 -5.44 19.24 20.68
N LYS A 100 -5.29 18.02 20.22
CA LYS A 100 -5.99 17.48 19.05
C LYS A 100 -6.18 15.95 19.12
N ALA A 101 -7.09 15.47 18.32
CA ALA A 101 -7.24 14.04 18.08
C ALA A 101 -6.08 13.49 17.28
N ARG A 102 -5.61 12.28 17.62
CA ARG A 102 -4.49 11.59 16.97
C ARG A 102 -4.69 10.09 16.91
N GLN A 103 -3.99 9.45 15.98
CA GLN A 103 -3.73 8.03 16.01
C GLN A 103 -2.37 7.78 16.66
N LEU A 104 -2.33 7.08 17.79
CA LEU A 104 -1.12 6.78 18.53
C LEU A 104 -1.06 5.30 18.86
N ASP A 105 0.16 4.77 19.01
CA ASP A 105 0.37 3.38 19.44
C ASP A 105 -0.51 2.37 18.66
N ALA A 106 -0.48 2.52 17.32
CA ALA A 106 -1.45 1.91 16.43
C ALA A 106 -1.32 0.38 16.30
N PHE A 107 -0.26 -0.22 16.79
CA PHE A 107 -0.07 -1.67 16.79
C PHE A 107 0.68 -2.14 18.05
N TYR A 108 0.62 -3.43 18.32
CA TYR A 108 1.33 -4.08 19.44
C TYR A 108 1.92 -5.41 18.98
N VAL A 109 2.93 -5.88 19.72
CA VAL A 109 3.46 -7.23 19.56
C VAL A 109 2.49 -8.21 20.25
N ASN A 110 1.91 -9.10 19.46
CA ASN A 110 0.94 -10.07 19.94
C ASN A 110 1.63 -11.29 20.57
N THR A 111 1.84 -11.22 21.88
CA THR A 111 2.54 -12.28 22.63
C THR A 111 1.84 -13.64 22.58
N LYS A 112 0.52 -13.67 22.40
CA LYS A 112 -0.24 -14.92 22.24
C LYS A 112 0.19 -15.72 21.01
N LYS A 113 0.67 -15.05 19.96
CA LYS A 113 1.22 -15.76 18.78
C LYS A 113 2.44 -16.61 19.14
N TYR A 114 3.30 -16.16 20.05
CA TYR A 114 4.45 -16.92 20.52
C TYR A 114 4.02 -18.16 21.31
N GLU A 115 2.96 -18.05 22.11
CA GLU A 115 2.35 -19.20 22.79
C GLU A 115 1.79 -20.23 21.81
N LEU A 116 1.35 -19.79 20.61
CA LEU A 116 0.86 -20.62 19.53
C LEU A 116 1.95 -21.10 18.55
N GLY A 117 3.23 -20.88 18.90
CA GLY A 117 4.38 -21.39 18.14
C GLY A 117 4.95 -20.45 17.07
N TYR A 118 4.61 -19.18 17.12
CA TYR A 118 5.32 -18.16 16.32
C TYR A 118 6.78 -18.04 16.81
N LYS A 119 7.72 -17.97 15.88
CA LYS A 119 9.15 -17.83 16.17
C LYS A 119 9.69 -16.59 15.48
N ALA A 120 10.27 -15.68 16.24
CA ALA A 120 10.75 -14.41 15.76
C ALA A 120 11.90 -14.54 14.73
N GLU A 121 12.69 -15.59 14.87
CA GLU A 121 13.83 -15.91 14.00
C GLU A 121 13.43 -16.61 12.69
N ASP A 122 12.21 -17.16 12.62
CA ASP A 122 11.71 -17.89 11.48
C ASP A 122 10.81 -17.01 10.58
N THR A 123 10.66 -17.39 9.32
CA THR A 123 9.59 -16.85 8.47
C THR A 123 8.28 -17.55 8.81
N ASN A 124 7.34 -16.82 9.38
CA ASN A 124 6.05 -17.34 9.76
C ASN A 124 5.03 -17.16 8.64
N TRP A 125 4.30 -18.23 8.34
CA TRP A 125 3.27 -18.23 7.31
C TRP A 125 1.89 -18.44 7.93
N LEU A 126 0.87 -17.76 7.38
CA LEU A 126 -0.51 -17.94 7.78
C LEU A 126 -0.92 -19.40 7.68
N LYS A 127 -1.53 -19.89 8.76
CA LYS A 127 -2.00 -21.29 8.88
C LYS A 127 -3.51 -21.35 8.87
N THR A 128 -4.02 -22.50 8.49
CA THR A 128 -5.42 -22.86 8.69
C THR A 128 -5.64 -23.30 10.14
N SER A 129 -6.89 -23.44 10.53
CA SER A 129 -7.27 -23.97 11.85
C SER A 129 -6.77 -25.40 12.11
N SER A 130 -6.44 -26.17 11.04
CA SER A 130 -5.79 -27.47 11.16
C SER A 130 -4.28 -27.40 11.43
N GLY A 131 -3.68 -26.18 11.40
CA GLY A 131 -2.25 -25.95 11.59
C GLY A 131 -1.40 -26.04 10.33
N GLU A 132 -2.00 -26.32 9.18
CA GLU A 132 -1.30 -26.38 7.89
C GLU A 132 -1.09 -24.99 7.30
N ILE A 133 0.05 -24.79 6.62
CA ILE A 133 0.32 -23.53 5.90
C ILE A 133 -0.69 -23.38 4.75
N TYR A 134 -1.33 -22.23 4.67
CA TYR A 134 -2.26 -21.93 3.59
C TYR A 134 -1.51 -21.52 2.32
N TYR A 135 -1.71 -22.29 1.25
CA TYR A 135 -1.18 -22.02 -0.09
C TYR A 135 -2.26 -21.55 -1.03
N THR A 136 -1.92 -20.57 -1.84
CA THR A 136 -2.85 -19.97 -2.82
C THR A 136 -2.17 -19.66 -4.16
N ASN A 137 -2.95 -19.15 -5.10
CA ASN A 137 -2.50 -18.66 -6.40
C ASN A 137 -2.40 -17.12 -6.42
N LEU A 138 -1.88 -16.59 -7.53
CA LEU A 138 -1.64 -15.13 -7.65
C LEU A 138 -2.94 -14.34 -7.71
N ILE A 139 -4.00 -14.86 -8.37
CA ILE A 139 -5.27 -14.12 -8.48
C ILE A 139 -5.90 -13.88 -7.11
N GLU A 140 -5.88 -14.87 -6.22
CA GLU A 140 -6.38 -14.70 -4.85
C GLU A 140 -5.59 -13.63 -4.09
N LYS A 141 -4.25 -13.61 -4.25
CA LYS A 141 -3.39 -12.57 -3.64
C LYS A 141 -3.77 -11.17 -4.12
N LEU A 142 -4.02 -10.99 -5.42
CA LEU A 142 -4.43 -9.71 -5.99
C LEU A 142 -5.81 -9.29 -5.50
N ILE A 143 -6.76 -10.23 -5.42
CA ILE A 143 -8.10 -9.99 -4.85
C ILE A 143 -7.98 -9.55 -3.38
N ALA A 144 -7.17 -10.26 -2.58
CA ALA A 144 -6.95 -9.92 -1.19
C ALA A 144 -6.39 -8.50 -1.02
N ILE A 145 -5.43 -8.11 -1.87
CA ILE A 145 -4.88 -6.75 -1.88
C ILE A 145 -5.97 -5.73 -2.20
N ILE A 146 -6.71 -5.91 -3.29
CA ILE A 146 -7.77 -4.99 -3.72
C ILE A 146 -8.78 -4.79 -2.59
N VAL A 147 -9.37 -5.88 -2.10
CA VAL A 147 -10.44 -5.80 -1.09
C VAL A 147 -9.96 -5.14 0.21
N ASN A 148 -8.76 -5.50 0.70
CA ASN A 148 -8.19 -4.87 1.88
C ASN A 148 -7.91 -3.38 1.68
N LYS A 149 -7.49 -2.95 0.48
CA LYS A 149 -7.21 -1.54 0.21
C LYS A 149 -8.46 -0.71 -0.01
N ILE A 150 -9.50 -1.26 -0.63
CA ILE A 150 -10.81 -0.60 -0.67
C ILE A 150 -11.36 -0.43 0.75
N ALA A 151 -11.17 -1.41 1.63
CA ALA A 151 -11.54 -1.28 3.04
C ALA A 151 -10.68 -0.26 3.83
N LEU A 152 -9.63 0.29 3.23
CA LEU A 152 -8.75 1.36 3.77
C LEU A 152 -9.01 2.73 3.15
N LEU A 153 -10.09 2.90 2.37
CA LEU A 153 -10.45 4.23 1.87
C LEU A 153 -10.66 5.19 3.03
N ASP A 154 -10.15 6.39 2.87
CA ASP A 154 -10.19 7.44 3.88
C ASP A 154 -11.60 8.06 4.05
N PRO A 155 -11.83 8.91 5.07
CA PRO A 155 -13.15 9.46 5.38
C PRO A 155 -13.83 10.23 4.25
N CYS A 156 -13.10 10.76 3.28
CA CYS A 156 -13.64 11.44 2.11
C CYS A 156 -13.59 10.59 0.83
N GLN A 157 -13.13 9.37 0.89
CA GLN A 157 -12.86 8.47 -0.25
C GLN A 157 -11.96 9.15 -1.30
N MET A 158 -10.93 9.85 -0.86
CA MET A 158 -9.92 10.43 -1.74
C MET A 158 -8.75 9.47 -1.93
N GLY A 159 -8.13 9.04 -0.83
CA GLY A 159 -6.95 8.20 -0.82
C GLY A 159 -7.07 7.01 0.11
N ILE A 160 -5.94 6.39 0.39
CA ILE A 160 -5.82 5.24 1.27
C ILE A 160 -5.21 5.67 2.60
N GLU A 161 -5.84 5.31 3.71
CA GLU A 161 -5.37 5.63 5.06
C GLU A 161 -3.99 5.07 5.37
N MET A 162 -3.17 5.86 6.06
CA MET A 162 -1.92 5.42 6.66
C MET A 162 -2.20 4.77 8.02
N GLU A 163 -2.05 3.47 8.09
CA GLU A 163 -2.21 2.72 9.35
C GLU A 163 -0.88 2.21 9.90
N ALA A 164 -0.93 1.74 11.14
CA ALA A 164 0.18 1.09 11.82
C ALA A 164 1.49 1.89 11.78
N ASN A 165 1.38 3.22 11.92
CA ASN A 165 2.50 4.17 11.86
C ASN A 165 3.29 4.13 10.54
N ARG A 166 2.61 3.81 9.42
CA ARG A 166 3.22 3.66 8.10
C ARG A 166 2.96 4.87 7.21
N ALA A 167 4.02 5.60 6.87
CA ALA A 167 3.98 6.76 5.98
C ALA A 167 4.24 6.39 4.49
N GLY A 168 4.16 5.12 4.13
CA GLY A 168 4.56 4.65 2.80
C GLY A 168 6.08 4.59 2.63
N TRP A 169 6.57 4.73 1.40
CA TRP A 169 8.01 4.69 1.10
C TRP A 169 8.77 5.87 1.74
N ASN A 170 8.12 7.03 1.87
CA ASN A 170 8.72 8.22 2.48
C ASN A 170 8.59 8.16 4.00
N ASP A 171 9.42 7.34 4.61
CA ASP A 171 9.45 7.13 6.05
C ASP A 171 9.95 8.37 6.82
N ALA A 172 10.45 9.38 6.13
CA ALA A 172 10.75 10.68 6.73
C ALA A 172 9.49 11.48 7.12
N CYS A 173 8.34 11.16 6.52
CA CYS A 173 7.01 11.66 6.92
C CYS A 173 6.40 10.84 8.06
N ASN A 174 7.20 10.27 8.95
CA ASN A 174 6.80 9.28 9.96
C ASN A 174 5.84 9.80 11.04
N GLY A 175 5.58 11.08 11.12
CA GLY A 175 4.54 11.67 11.98
C GLY A 175 3.17 11.74 11.32
N LEU A 176 3.10 11.70 9.98
CA LEU A 176 1.86 11.85 9.22
C LEU A 176 0.79 10.79 9.57
N PRO A 177 1.12 9.50 9.75
CA PRO A 177 0.13 8.53 10.21
C PRO A 177 -0.58 8.91 11.50
N SER A 178 0.14 9.54 12.45
CA SER A 178 -0.46 9.99 13.71
C SER A 178 -1.45 11.15 13.56
N LEU A 179 -1.38 11.86 12.44
CA LEU A 179 -2.26 12.97 12.06
C LEU A 179 -3.41 12.52 11.15
N PHE A 180 -3.79 11.24 11.21
CA PHE A 180 -4.75 10.62 10.31
C PHE A 180 -4.35 10.84 8.83
N GLY A 181 -3.09 10.56 8.53
CA GLY A 181 -2.55 10.72 7.19
C GLY A 181 -3.17 9.78 6.19
N SER A 182 -3.24 10.25 4.95
CA SER A 182 -3.70 9.51 3.79
C SER A 182 -2.84 9.81 2.57
N GLY A 183 -2.81 8.91 1.60
CA GLY A 183 -2.00 9.05 0.40
C GLY A 183 -2.71 8.63 -0.88
N MET A 184 -2.35 9.32 -1.96
CA MET A 184 -2.89 9.05 -3.29
C MET A 184 -2.12 7.98 -4.06
N SER A 185 -0.85 7.75 -3.75
CA SER A 185 -0.03 6.75 -4.46
C SER A 185 -0.66 5.37 -4.44
N GLU A 186 -1.18 4.94 -3.28
CA GLU A 186 -1.87 3.67 -3.16
C GLU A 186 -3.22 3.65 -3.88
N ASN A 187 -3.98 4.76 -3.91
CA ASN A 187 -5.22 4.86 -4.69
C ASN A 187 -4.96 4.52 -6.16
N PHE A 188 -3.96 5.14 -6.78
CA PHE A 188 -3.59 4.88 -8.17
C PHE A 188 -3.17 3.42 -8.42
N GLU A 189 -2.41 2.82 -7.50
CA GLU A 189 -1.95 1.44 -7.67
C GLU A 189 -3.08 0.42 -7.47
N VAL A 190 -4.01 0.67 -6.56
CA VAL A 190 -5.21 -0.15 -6.42
C VAL A 190 -6.06 -0.08 -7.70
N ALA A 191 -6.25 1.12 -8.27
CA ALA A 191 -6.97 1.28 -9.54
C ALA A 191 -6.29 0.51 -10.68
N ARG A 192 -4.96 0.61 -10.83
CA ARG A 192 -4.19 -0.17 -11.82
C ARG A 192 -4.37 -1.67 -11.62
N THR A 193 -4.34 -2.12 -10.36
CA THR A 193 -4.52 -3.53 -10.02
C THR A 193 -5.94 -4.00 -10.34
N CYS A 194 -6.96 -3.16 -10.08
CA CYS A 194 -8.34 -3.45 -10.45
C CYS A 194 -8.50 -3.60 -11.98
N HIS A 195 -7.93 -2.69 -12.77
CA HIS A 195 -7.94 -2.79 -14.23
C HIS A 195 -7.27 -4.07 -14.71
N PHE A 196 -6.08 -4.38 -14.20
CA PHE A 196 -5.36 -5.60 -14.57
C PHE A 196 -6.18 -6.86 -14.25
N VAL A 197 -6.72 -6.94 -13.03
CA VAL A 197 -7.52 -8.11 -12.62
C VAL A 197 -8.78 -8.22 -13.46
N LYS A 198 -9.46 -7.11 -13.74
CA LYS A 198 -10.64 -7.09 -14.62
C LYS A 198 -10.33 -7.62 -16.03
N ASP A 199 -9.23 -7.16 -16.64
CA ASP A 199 -8.79 -7.61 -17.97
C ASP A 199 -8.49 -9.11 -17.98
N VAL A 200 -7.79 -9.59 -16.95
CA VAL A 200 -7.46 -11.01 -16.79
C VAL A 200 -8.73 -11.85 -16.63
N LEU A 201 -9.67 -11.44 -15.79
CA LEU A 201 -10.92 -12.19 -15.56
C LEU A 201 -11.84 -12.16 -16.77
N THR A 202 -11.87 -11.06 -17.52
CA THR A 202 -12.61 -10.98 -18.78
C THR A 202 -12.02 -11.94 -19.81
N LYS A 203 -10.69 -12.00 -19.91
CA LYS A 203 -9.99 -12.86 -20.87
C LYS A 203 -10.10 -14.35 -20.54
N TYR A 204 -10.08 -14.69 -19.24
CA TYR A 204 -10.01 -16.06 -18.73
C TYR A 204 -11.24 -16.41 -17.88
N SER A 205 -12.43 -16.06 -18.37
CA SER A 205 -13.71 -16.18 -17.64
C SER A 205 -14.16 -17.63 -17.36
N ASN A 206 -13.47 -18.62 -17.91
CA ASN A 206 -13.75 -20.04 -17.70
C ASN A 206 -13.11 -20.63 -16.43
N HIS A 207 -12.26 -19.86 -15.72
CA HIS A 207 -11.69 -20.32 -14.46
C HIS A 207 -12.67 -20.15 -13.30
N THR A 208 -12.56 -21.06 -12.33
CA THR A 208 -13.21 -20.89 -11.03
C THR A 208 -12.23 -20.19 -10.08
N ILE A 209 -12.64 -19.08 -9.49
CA ILE A 209 -11.89 -18.38 -8.45
C ILE A 209 -12.46 -18.76 -7.10
N THR A 210 -11.60 -19.20 -6.20
CA THR A 210 -11.95 -19.43 -4.80
C THR A 210 -11.09 -18.56 -3.91
N VAL A 211 -11.65 -18.04 -2.84
CA VAL A 211 -10.96 -17.27 -1.82
C VAL A 211 -11.31 -17.81 -0.42
N PRO A 212 -10.47 -17.56 0.61
CA PRO A 212 -10.84 -17.89 1.98
C PRO A 212 -12.20 -17.29 2.35
N GLU A 213 -13.00 -18.02 3.13
CA GLU A 213 -14.33 -17.53 3.52
C GLU A 213 -14.24 -16.20 4.28
N GLU A 214 -13.20 -15.97 5.07
CA GLU A 214 -13.00 -14.73 5.79
C GLU A 214 -12.77 -13.55 4.83
N LEU A 215 -12.03 -13.77 3.74
CA LEU A 215 -11.83 -12.77 2.70
C LEU A 215 -13.11 -12.52 1.91
N PHE A 216 -13.91 -13.55 1.64
CA PHE A 216 -15.21 -13.40 1.00
C PHE A 216 -16.18 -12.60 1.86
N GLU A 217 -16.20 -12.82 3.18
CA GLU A 217 -17.01 -12.03 4.10
C GLU A 217 -16.59 -10.54 4.10
N LEU A 218 -15.28 -10.26 4.09
CA LEU A 218 -14.79 -8.88 3.96
C LEU A 218 -15.26 -8.26 2.64
N TYR A 219 -15.10 -8.98 1.52
CA TYR A 219 -15.55 -8.56 0.19
C TYR A 219 -17.06 -8.23 0.19
N ALA A 220 -17.88 -9.13 0.73
CA ALA A 220 -19.33 -8.93 0.81
C ALA A 220 -19.68 -7.68 1.65
N LYS A 221 -19.01 -7.48 2.80
CA LYS A 221 -19.23 -6.31 3.66
C LYS A 221 -18.79 -5.01 3.01
N VAL A 222 -17.69 -5.01 2.27
CA VAL A 222 -17.20 -3.85 1.51
C VAL A 222 -18.24 -3.43 0.47
N ASN A 223 -18.74 -4.37 -0.34
CA ASN A 223 -19.76 -4.06 -1.35
C ASN A 223 -21.10 -3.62 -0.75
N ASP A 224 -21.55 -4.27 0.31
CA ASP A 224 -22.76 -3.87 1.05
C ASP A 224 -22.64 -2.43 1.58
N SER A 225 -21.48 -2.09 2.18
CA SER A 225 -21.22 -0.75 2.68
C SER A 225 -21.22 0.30 1.56
N ILE A 226 -20.57 0.02 0.43
CA ILE A 226 -20.57 0.93 -0.73
C ILE A 226 -21.97 1.15 -1.29
N ALA A 227 -22.81 0.12 -1.29
CA ALA A 227 -24.18 0.20 -1.81
C ALA A 227 -25.17 0.89 -0.88
N THR A 228 -24.93 0.85 0.44
CA THR A 228 -25.95 1.26 1.44
C THR A 228 -25.64 2.55 2.17
N CYS A 229 -24.35 2.92 2.35
CA CYS A 229 -23.97 4.12 3.09
C CYS A 229 -24.29 5.39 2.30
N SER A 230 -24.83 6.39 2.99
CA SER A 230 -25.33 7.64 2.38
C SER A 230 -24.31 8.78 2.42
N SER A 231 -23.28 8.68 3.25
CA SER A 231 -22.22 9.69 3.39
C SER A 231 -20.83 9.07 3.37
N GLY A 232 -19.82 9.91 3.04
CA GLY A 232 -18.43 9.46 3.02
C GLY A 232 -17.94 9.00 4.38
N PHE A 233 -18.30 9.69 5.45
CA PHE A 233 -17.93 9.30 6.81
C PHE A 233 -18.58 7.96 7.21
N GLU A 234 -19.86 7.78 6.89
CA GLU A 234 -20.59 6.55 7.17
C GLU A 234 -19.99 5.34 6.44
N LEU A 235 -19.63 5.54 5.16
CA LEU A 235 -18.92 4.53 4.38
C LEU A 235 -17.56 4.19 5.01
N TRP A 236 -16.77 5.20 5.35
CA TRP A 236 -15.49 5.00 6.02
C TRP A 236 -15.61 4.21 7.32
N ASP A 237 -16.59 4.56 8.17
CA ASP A 237 -16.82 3.89 9.46
C ASP A 237 -17.22 2.41 9.26
N ALA A 238 -18.10 2.14 8.29
CA ALA A 238 -18.52 0.78 7.93
C ALA A 238 -17.35 -0.05 7.37
N LEU A 239 -16.55 0.52 6.46
CA LEU A 239 -15.37 -0.13 5.89
C LEU A 239 -14.31 -0.43 6.97
N ALA A 240 -14.06 0.53 7.86
CA ALA A 240 -13.11 0.35 8.95
C ALA A 240 -13.58 -0.75 9.92
N THR A 241 -14.88 -0.81 10.23
CA THR A 241 -15.48 -1.87 11.07
C THR A 241 -15.35 -3.24 10.40
N ALA A 242 -15.63 -3.34 9.11
CA ALA A 242 -15.47 -4.59 8.36
C ALA A 242 -14.00 -5.08 8.38
N ARG A 243 -13.05 -4.17 8.17
CA ARG A 243 -11.62 -4.44 8.23
C ARG A 243 -11.14 -4.89 9.61
N GLU A 244 -11.60 -4.23 10.67
CA GLU A 244 -11.29 -4.60 12.06
C GLU A 244 -11.82 -6.00 12.38
N THR A 245 -13.05 -6.32 11.97
CA THR A 245 -13.63 -7.65 12.12
C THR A 245 -12.85 -8.73 11.35
N TYR A 246 -12.45 -8.44 10.11
CA TYR A 246 -11.62 -9.33 9.31
C TYR A 246 -10.27 -9.62 9.97
N ARG A 247 -9.59 -8.58 10.47
CA ARG A 247 -8.31 -8.72 11.17
C ARG A 247 -8.42 -9.53 12.44
N ASP A 248 -9.49 -9.36 13.21
CA ASP A 248 -9.73 -10.14 14.42
C ASP A 248 -9.92 -11.63 14.08
N LYS A 249 -10.72 -11.94 13.07
CA LYS A 249 -10.95 -13.30 12.60
C LYS A 249 -9.69 -13.99 12.08
N THR A 250 -8.81 -13.27 11.38
CA THR A 250 -7.64 -13.85 10.72
C THR A 250 -6.34 -13.70 11.52
N CYS A 251 -6.41 -13.13 12.73
CA CYS A 251 -5.24 -12.79 13.54
C CYS A 251 -4.32 -13.98 13.83
N TYR A 252 -4.89 -15.15 14.06
CA TYR A 252 -4.11 -16.35 14.47
C TYR A 252 -4.09 -17.44 13.41
N SER A 253 -5.17 -17.58 12.66
CA SER A 253 -5.34 -18.56 11.58
C SER A 253 -6.57 -18.20 10.77
N ILE A 254 -6.75 -18.88 9.64
CA ILE A 254 -8.00 -18.89 8.89
C ILE A 254 -8.65 -20.27 9.02
N SER A 255 -9.95 -20.36 8.75
CA SER A 255 -10.67 -21.64 8.81
C SER A 255 -10.11 -22.70 7.86
N GLY A 256 -9.58 -22.26 6.71
CA GLY A 256 -9.16 -23.12 5.60
C GLY A 256 -10.29 -23.45 4.64
N GLN A 257 -11.52 -23.01 4.94
CA GLN A 257 -12.64 -23.09 4.01
C GLN A 257 -12.51 -22.05 2.92
N THR A 258 -12.95 -22.37 1.71
CA THR A 258 -12.93 -21.47 0.57
C THR A 258 -14.31 -21.33 -0.04
N VAL A 259 -14.60 -20.14 -0.56
CA VAL A 259 -15.84 -19.80 -1.25
C VAL A 259 -15.53 -19.49 -2.70
N ALA A 260 -16.33 -20.02 -3.62
CA ALA A 260 -16.26 -19.65 -5.02
C ALA A 260 -16.83 -18.26 -5.23
N MET A 261 -16.10 -17.41 -5.96
CA MET A 261 -16.56 -16.08 -6.36
C MET A 261 -17.25 -16.18 -7.73
N ASP A 262 -18.38 -15.51 -7.87
CA ASP A 262 -18.97 -15.25 -9.18
C ASP A 262 -18.13 -14.22 -9.93
N ILE A 263 -17.62 -14.58 -11.11
CA ILE A 263 -16.71 -13.73 -11.88
C ILE A 263 -17.41 -12.49 -12.42
N PRO A 264 -18.60 -12.57 -13.06
CA PRO A 264 -19.37 -11.42 -13.47
C PRO A 264 -19.64 -10.42 -12.33
N ASP A 265 -20.07 -10.89 -11.18
CA ASP A 265 -20.33 -10.05 -10.00
C ASP A 265 -19.05 -9.38 -9.50
N PHE A 266 -17.93 -10.11 -9.50
CA PHE A 266 -16.65 -9.54 -9.08
C PHE A 266 -16.13 -8.50 -10.10
N ILE A 267 -16.27 -8.74 -11.40
CA ILE A 267 -15.95 -7.73 -12.44
C ILE A 267 -16.80 -6.48 -12.25
N HIS A 268 -18.08 -6.62 -11.96
CA HIS A 268 -18.94 -5.47 -11.63
C HIS A 268 -18.43 -4.72 -10.40
N SER A 269 -18.03 -5.42 -9.34
CA SER A 269 -17.44 -4.80 -8.15
C SER A 269 -16.15 -4.05 -8.48
N LEU A 270 -15.29 -4.61 -9.36
CA LEU A 270 -14.08 -3.91 -9.81
C LEU A 270 -14.40 -2.59 -10.54
N ASP A 271 -15.48 -2.57 -11.36
CA ASP A 271 -15.92 -1.32 -12.01
C ASP A 271 -16.38 -0.28 -10.99
N VAL A 272 -17.12 -0.70 -9.98
CA VAL A 272 -17.53 0.18 -8.87
C VAL A 272 -16.32 0.72 -8.14
N TYR A 273 -15.32 -0.12 -7.83
CA TYR A 273 -14.09 0.31 -7.15
C TYR A 273 -13.27 1.29 -8.00
N ILE A 274 -13.12 1.02 -9.29
CA ILE A 274 -12.41 1.91 -10.23
C ILE A 274 -13.08 3.29 -10.26
N ASN A 275 -14.41 3.34 -10.35
CA ASN A 275 -15.14 4.60 -10.34
C ASN A 275 -14.96 5.36 -9.02
N LEU A 276 -15.07 4.66 -7.88
CA LEU A 276 -14.88 5.24 -6.55
C LEU A 276 -13.46 5.82 -6.37
N LEU A 277 -12.45 5.10 -6.82
CA LEU A 277 -11.05 5.55 -6.78
C LEU A 277 -10.82 6.75 -7.72
N SER A 278 -11.43 6.76 -8.89
CA SER A 278 -11.35 7.87 -9.86
C SER A 278 -12.02 9.14 -9.32
N ASP A 279 -13.19 9.01 -8.69
CA ASP A 279 -13.86 10.12 -8.00
C ASP A 279 -13.00 10.66 -6.85
N GLY A 280 -12.28 9.77 -6.16
CA GLY A 280 -11.31 10.13 -5.13
C GLY A 280 -10.17 10.99 -5.68
N VAL A 281 -9.64 10.67 -6.87
CA VAL A 281 -8.62 11.51 -7.54
C VAL A 281 -9.16 12.90 -7.85
N ILE A 282 -10.38 13.01 -8.36
CA ILE A 282 -11.02 14.32 -8.66
C ILE A 282 -11.14 15.17 -7.38
N LYS A 283 -11.61 14.58 -6.29
CA LYS A 283 -11.70 15.27 -4.98
C LYS A 283 -10.31 15.68 -4.46
N ALA A 284 -9.32 14.81 -4.57
CA ALA A 284 -7.96 15.10 -4.15
C ALA A 284 -7.32 16.24 -4.97
N MET A 285 -7.56 16.29 -6.29
CA MET A 285 -7.12 17.40 -7.14
C MET A 285 -7.76 18.72 -6.75
N GLN A 286 -9.02 18.73 -6.32
CA GLN A 286 -9.67 19.93 -5.78
C GLN A 286 -8.99 20.40 -4.48
N LEU A 287 -8.61 19.48 -3.60
CA LEU A 287 -7.84 19.79 -2.40
C LEU A 287 -6.42 20.30 -2.73
N GLY A 288 -5.83 19.81 -3.82
CA GLY A 288 -4.47 20.12 -4.28
C GLY A 288 -4.37 21.31 -5.24
N ASP A 289 -5.44 22.08 -5.45
CA ASP A 289 -5.47 23.21 -6.39
C ASP A 289 -5.11 22.84 -7.84
N GLY A 290 -5.51 21.65 -8.27
CA GLY A 290 -5.32 21.11 -9.63
C GLY A 290 -4.22 20.07 -9.76
N LEU A 291 -3.21 20.05 -8.88
CA LEU A 291 -2.27 18.95 -8.76
C LEU A 291 -2.79 17.90 -7.77
N CYS A 292 -2.65 16.62 -8.13
CA CYS A 292 -2.97 15.55 -7.20
C CYS A 292 -1.94 15.53 -6.05
N PRO A 293 -2.33 15.78 -4.79
CA PRO A 293 -1.42 15.71 -3.67
C PRO A 293 -0.91 14.28 -3.49
N THR A 294 0.35 14.10 -3.09
CA THR A 294 0.84 12.77 -2.69
C THR A 294 0.23 12.35 -1.36
N TYR A 295 0.22 13.30 -0.41
CA TYR A 295 -0.26 13.10 0.95
C TYR A 295 -1.21 14.21 1.37
N PHE A 296 -2.09 13.88 2.30
CA PHE A 296 -2.91 14.82 3.05
C PHE A 296 -3.24 14.21 4.41
N ARG A 297 -3.83 15.00 5.29
CA ARG A 297 -4.21 14.55 6.63
C ARG A 297 -5.65 14.92 6.93
N TYR A 298 -6.18 14.34 7.98
CA TYR A 298 -7.51 14.62 8.48
C TYR A 298 -7.47 15.27 9.85
N VAL A 299 -8.33 16.25 10.08
CA VAL A 299 -8.57 16.83 11.38
C VAL A 299 -9.92 16.33 11.87
N ALA A 300 -9.95 15.66 13.03
CA ALA A 300 -11.20 15.32 13.68
C ALA A 300 -11.87 16.61 14.18
N THR A 301 -13.01 16.93 13.60
CA THR A 301 -13.79 18.13 13.94
C THR A 301 -14.88 17.87 14.98
N ASP A 302 -15.27 16.61 15.14
CA ASP A 302 -16.18 16.15 16.17
C ASP A 302 -15.75 14.77 16.68
N TYR A 303 -15.76 14.60 18.00
CA TYR A 303 -15.41 13.35 18.67
C TYR A 303 -15.96 13.32 20.09
N GLU A 304 -16.09 12.12 20.64
CA GLU A 304 -16.45 11.87 22.03
C GLU A 304 -15.36 11.07 22.77
N ILE A 305 -15.17 11.34 24.06
CA ILE A 305 -14.28 10.54 24.91
C ILE A 305 -15.02 9.25 25.29
N ILE A 306 -14.44 8.12 24.94
CA ILE A 306 -15.04 6.79 25.19
C ILE A 306 -14.37 6.07 26.36
N LYS A 307 -13.13 6.47 26.70
CA LYS A 307 -12.39 5.87 27.82
C LYS A 307 -11.35 6.84 28.37
N GLU A 308 -11.43 7.10 29.65
CA GLU A 308 -10.39 7.83 30.38
C GLU A 308 -9.22 6.92 30.74
N ASN A 309 -8.00 7.43 30.58
CA ASN A 309 -6.76 6.74 30.94
C ASN A 309 -6.03 7.59 31.98
N PRO A 310 -6.05 7.25 33.27
CA PRO A 310 -5.50 8.11 34.35
C PRO A 310 -4.03 8.50 34.17
N ASN A 311 -3.25 7.66 33.49
CA ASN A 311 -1.81 7.88 33.26
C ASN A 311 -1.49 8.10 31.78
N GLY A 312 -2.46 8.51 30.96
CA GLY A 312 -2.29 8.68 29.52
C GLY A 312 -3.42 9.54 28.91
N TYR A 313 -3.40 9.62 27.60
CA TYR A 313 -4.44 10.34 26.85
C TYR A 313 -5.75 9.54 26.81
N PRO A 314 -6.91 10.21 26.92
CA PRO A 314 -8.20 9.53 26.78
C PRO A 314 -8.40 9.00 25.36
N ASN A 315 -9.01 7.81 25.26
CA ASN A 315 -9.43 7.28 23.97
C ASN A 315 -10.70 8.00 23.49
N ILE A 316 -10.77 8.21 22.19
CA ILE A 316 -11.87 8.90 21.55
C ILE A 316 -12.51 8.05 20.46
N LYS A 317 -13.79 8.34 20.20
CA LYS A 317 -14.48 7.96 18.96
C LYS A 317 -14.67 9.23 18.15
N VAL A 318 -14.16 9.23 16.93
CA VAL A 318 -14.34 10.37 16.00
C VAL A 318 -15.68 10.23 15.31
N ASN A 319 -16.40 11.34 15.19
CA ASN A 319 -17.71 11.43 14.55
C ASN A 319 -17.66 12.24 13.24
N ALA A 320 -16.63 13.09 13.06
CA ALA A 320 -16.44 13.84 11.82
C ALA A 320 -14.97 14.17 11.56
N PHE A 321 -14.60 14.17 10.29
CA PHE A 321 -13.30 14.56 9.79
C PHE A 321 -13.39 15.66 8.73
N GLN A 322 -12.36 16.50 8.68
CA GLN A 322 -12.13 17.44 7.59
C GLN A 322 -10.75 17.21 6.98
N PRO A 323 -10.62 17.09 5.65
CA PRO A 323 -9.33 16.95 4.99
C PRO A 323 -8.54 18.24 5.06
N GLN A 324 -7.23 18.11 5.18
CA GLN A 324 -6.29 19.21 5.16
C GLN A 324 -5.12 18.89 4.23
N LYS A 325 -4.88 19.76 3.25
CA LYS A 325 -3.70 19.71 2.39
C LYS A 325 -2.43 19.78 3.23
N VAL A 326 -1.39 19.05 2.82
CA VAL A 326 0.00 19.19 3.24
C VAL A 326 0.82 19.69 2.04
N VAL A 327 2.10 19.97 2.24
CA VAL A 327 2.98 20.40 1.15
C VAL A 327 2.99 19.38 0.00
N ASP A 328 3.24 19.88 -1.20
CA ASP A 328 3.27 19.05 -2.40
C ASP A 328 4.52 18.16 -2.43
N PHE A 329 4.34 16.93 -2.90
CA PHE A 329 5.40 15.97 -3.21
C PHE A 329 5.27 15.53 -4.67
N LEU A 330 6.39 15.20 -5.29
CA LEU A 330 6.44 14.89 -6.73
C LEU A 330 5.70 13.59 -7.11
N GLU A 331 5.55 12.67 -6.18
CA GLU A 331 4.96 11.35 -6.46
C GLU A 331 3.48 11.44 -6.88
N GLY A 332 2.68 12.29 -6.24
CA GLY A 332 1.28 12.46 -6.62
C GLY A 332 1.11 12.87 -8.08
N PRO A 333 1.73 13.96 -8.55
CA PRO A 333 1.75 14.32 -9.97
C PRO A 333 2.35 13.25 -10.88
N ALA A 334 3.40 12.53 -10.45
CA ALA A 334 3.97 11.42 -11.24
C ALA A 334 2.93 10.30 -11.46
N LYS A 335 2.23 9.89 -10.40
CA LYS A 335 1.16 8.89 -10.50
C LYS A 335 -0.02 9.39 -11.33
N GLN A 336 -0.38 10.66 -11.18
CA GLN A 336 -1.43 11.29 -11.96
C GLN A 336 -1.10 11.22 -13.46
N ILE A 337 0.10 11.63 -13.88
CA ILE A 337 0.55 11.57 -15.29
C ILE A 337 0.54 10.11 -15.80
N ARG A 338 1.08 9.17 -15.02
CA ARG A 338 1.13 7.75 -15.40
C ARG A 338 -0.26 7.16 -15.67
N ASN A 339 -1.29 7.70 -15.07
CA ASN A 339 -2.67 7.26 -15.23
C ASN A 339 -3.48 8.10 -16.24
N CYS A 340 -2.89 9.14 -16.83
CA CYS A 340 -3.52 9.90 -17.89
C CYS A 340 -3.65 9.06 -19.17
N THR A 341 -4.81 9.15 -19.80
CA THR A 341 -5.05 8.59 -21.13
C THR A 341 -4.90 9.62 -22.24
N ASN A 342 -4.84 10.90 -21.86
CA ASN A 342 -4.78 12.03 -22.79
C ASN A 342 -3.43 12.78 -22.65
N PRO A 343 -2.59 12.82 -23.71
CA PRO A 343 -1.31 13.55 -23.69
C PRO A 343 -1.43 15.04 -23.36
N SER A 344 -2.54 15.69 -23.70
CA SER A 344 -2.76 17.11 -23.38
C SER A 344 -2.94 17.33 -21.88
N GLU A 345 -3.59 16.40 -21.19
CA GLU A 345 -3.73 16.42 -19.73
C GLU A 345 -2.37 16.21 -19.06
N ALA A 346 -1.60 15.21 -19.49
CA ALA A 346 -0.25 14.97 -18.98
C ALA A 346 0.65 16.20 -19.18
N SER A 347 0.59 16.87 -20.32
CA SER A 347 1.31 18.12 -20.59
C SER A 347 0.89 19.24 -19.64
N HIS A 348 -0.41 19.37 -19.37
CA HIS A 348 -0.93 20.38 -18.44
C HIS A 348 -0.43 20.14 -17.01
N ILE A 349 -0.43 18.90 -16.54
CA ILE A 349 0.13 18.53 -15.21
C ILE A 349 1.63 18.86 -15.15
N LEU A 350 2.38 18.53 -16.20
CA LEU A 350 3.80 18.86 -16.30
C LEU A 350 4.04 20.37 -16.17
N ASP A 351 3.23 21.19 -16.83
CA ASP A 351 3.34 22.65 -16.76
C ASP A 351 3.00 23.17 -15.37
N GLN A 352 1.99 22.61 -14.71
CA GLN A 352 1.67 22.92 -13.31
C GLN A 352 2.84 22.56 -12.36
N VAL A 353 3.46 21.39 -12.52
CA VAL A 353 4.64 20.99 -11.73
C VAL A 353 5.79 21.96 -11.96
N LYS A 354 6.07 22.38 -13.21
CA LYS A 354 7.09 23.38 -13.52
C LYS A 354 6.80 24.77 -12.96
N ALA A 355 5.54 25.09 -12.76
CA ALA A 355 5.12 26.36 -12.16
C ALA A 355 5.18 26.33 -10.62
N SER A 356 5.15 25.13 -10.01
CA SER A 356 5.12 24.91 -8.56
C SER A 356 6.51 24.96 -7.92
N GLU A 357 6.56 24.80 -6.60
CA GLU A 357 7.79 24.66 -5.82
C GLU A 357 8.48 23.29 -5.98
N LEU A 358 7.86 22.35 -6.71
CA LEU A 358 8.46 21.06 -7.05
C LEU A 358 9.51 21.16 -8.16
N TYR A 359 9.68 22.32 -8.79
CA TYR A 359 10.66 22.51 -9.85
C TYR A 359 11.74 23.52 -9.46
N ASP A 360 12.99 23.06 -9.46
CA ASP A 360 14.15 23.93 -9.29
C ASP A 360 14.48 24.63 -10.62
N LYS A 361 14.15 25.91 -10.73
CA LYS A 361 14.34 26.73 -11.95
C LYS A 361 15.81 26.92 -12.29
N LYS A 362 16.72 26.86 -11.31
CA LYS A 362 18.16 27.05 -11.50
C LYS A 362 18.81 25.75 -12.01
N LEU A 363 18.51 24.62 -11.38
CA LEU A 363 19.01 23.32 -11.77
C LEU A 363 18.23 22.74 -12.96
N LYS A 364 17.01 23.22 -13.20
CA LYS A 364 16.06 22.66 -14.19
C LYS A 364 15.74 21.20 -13.92
N MET A 365 15.56 20.85 -12.66
CA MET A 365 15.30 19.51 -12.16
C MET A 365 14.10 19.52 -11.23
N TYR A 366 13.51 18.36 -10.99
CA TYR A 366 12.32 18.22 -10.15
C TYR A 366 12.71 17.81 -8.73
N LYS A 367 12.15 18.51 -7.75
CA LYS A 367 12.39 18.26 -6.33
C LYS A 367 11.41 17.20 -5.82
N THR A 368 11.85 16.40 -4.86
CA THR A 368 11.02 15.39 -4.18
C THR A 368 9.82 16.00 -3.48
N SER A 369 10.00 17.18 -2.86
CA SER A 369 8.97 17.90 -2.13
C SER A 369 9.08 19.42 -2.30
N ALA A 370 8.00 20.13 -2.07
CA ALA A 370 8.01 21.53 -1.69
C ALA A 370 8.62 21.69 -0.29
N PRO A 371 8.93 22.92 0.18
CA PRO A 371 9.50 23.18 1.51
C PRO A 371 8.65 22.60 2.64
N THR A 372 9.19 21.64 3.41
CA THR A 372 8.43 20.92 4.45
C THR A 372 8.43 21.62 5.82
N ILE A 373 9.21 22.69 5.99
CA ILE A 373 9.33 23.39 7.28
C ILE A 373 7.98 23.95 7.78
N THR A 374 7.06 24.24 6.89
CA THR A 374 5.73 24.77 7.22
C THR A 374 4.82 23.75 7.88
N GLU A 375 5.09 22.46 7.71
CA GLU A 375 4.29 21.38 8.30
C GLU A 375 4.59 21.16 9.80
N GLY A 376 5.72 21.66 10.28
CA GLY A 376 6.15 21.49 11.66
C GLY A 376 6.68 20.08 11.98
N LEU A 377 7.22 19.93 13.21
CA LEU A 377 7.89 18.70 13.66
C LEU A 377 6.95 17.50 13.74
N GLU A 378 5.66 17.72 13.89
CA GLU A 378 4.65 16.65 13.99
C GLU A 378 4.45 15.88 12.68
N PHE A 379 4.84 16.49 11.55
CA PHE A 379 4.77 15.84 10.24
C PHE A 379 5.77 14.69 10.11
N GLY A 380 6.88 14.78 10.82
CA GLY A 380 7.93 13.77 10.85
C GLY A 380 9.33 14.37 10.76
N ARG A 381 10.33 13.50 10.73
CA ARG A 381 11.73 13.91 10.69
C ARG A 381 12.13 14.71 9.45
N ILE A 382 11.36 14.63 8.37
CA ILE A 382 11.58 15.43 7.15
C ILE A 382 11.58 16.93 7.44
N ALA A 383 10.79 17.38 8.41
CA ALA A 383 10.70 18.80 8.77
C ALA A 383 11.99 19.38 9.36
N VAL A 384 12.95 18.55 9.80
CA VAL A 384 14.26 18.97 10.31
C VAL A 384 15.39 18.72 9.32
N PHE A 385 15.12 18.16 8.16
CA PHE A 385 16.13 17.98 7.13
C PHE A 385 16.46 19.32 6.49
N THR A 386 17.74 19.58 6.27
CA THR A 386 18.18 20.77 5.54
C THR A 386 17.62 20.72 4.11
N PRO A 387 17.10 21.84 3.56
CA PRO A 387 16.68 21.91 2.16
C PRO A 387 17.75 21.37 1.20
N GLY A 388 17.33 20.47 0.32
CA GLY A 388 18.22 19.76 -0.61
C GLY A 388 18.85 18.48 -0.03
N TRP A 389 18.49 18.08 1.20
CA TRP A 389 18.99 16.86 1.82
C TRP A 389 17.90 15.83 2.07
N GLN A 390 18.22 14.55 1.81
CA GLN A 390 17.30 13.43 1.91
C GLN A 390 16.02 13.69 1.08
N GLU A 391 14.85 13.58 1.66
CA GLU A 391 13.57 13.76 0.96
C GLU A 391 13.05 15.21 0.99
N ASN A 392 13.74 16.15 1.68
CA ASN A 392 13.30 17.54 1.77
C ASN A 392 13.91 18.40 0.65
N GLU A 393 13.10 18.85 -0.30
CA GLU A 393 13.49 19.72 -1.44
C GLU A 393 14.67 19.21 -2.25
N SER A 394 14.99 17.94 -2.18
CA SER A 394 16.15 17.35 -2.86
C SER A 394 15.80 16.89 -4.27
N ILE A 395 16.85 16.83 -5.10
CA ILE A 395 16.79 16.10 -6.36
C ILE A 395 17.08 14.63 -6.03
N PHE A 396 16.01 13.86 -5.83
CA PHE A 396 16.08 12.47 -5.39
C PHE A 396 15.87 11.54 -6.57
N LEU A 397 16.93 10.89 -7.01
CA LEU A 397 16.94 10.11 -8.24
C LEU A 397 15.77 9.13 -8.39
N HIS A 398 15.38 8.47 -7.31
CA HIS A 398 14.24 7.54 -7.28
C HIS A 398 12.92 8.22 -7.72
N MET A 399 12.63 9.42 -7.20
CA MET A 399 11.40 10.13 -7.53
C MET A 399 11.48 10.84 -8.87
N GLU A 400 12.61 11.44 -9.19
CA GLU A 400 12.81 12.08 -10.49
C GLU A 400 12.72 11.07 -11.62
N TYR A 401 13.32 9.88 -11.45
CA TYR A 401 13.17 8.77 -12.39
C TYR A 401 11.71 8.35 -12.59
N LYS A 402 10.95 8.16 -11.48
CA LYS A 402 9.53 7.82 -11.55
C LYS A 402 8.73 8.88 -12.33
N PHE A 403 9.00 10.15 -12.06
CA PHE A 403 8.32 11.27 -12.72
C PHE A 403 8.64 11.32 -14.21
N LEU A 404 9.91 11.26 -14.59
CA LEU A 404 10.33 11.28 -15.98
C LEU A 404 9.86 10.04 -16.76
N PHE A 405 9.80 8.88 -16.12
CA PHE A 405 9.26 7.67 -16.72
C PHE A 405 7.75 7.72 -16.93
N SER A 406 7.04 8.56 -16.18
CA SER A 406 5.59 8.75 -16.31
C SER A 406 5.22 9.68 -17.48
N LEU A 407 6.16 10.51 -17.94
CA LEU A 407 6.00 11.40 -19.12
C LEU A 407 6.11 10.64 -20.42
#